data_725e98f55188e81a591624e494e7e9c4
#
_entry.id   725e98f55188e81a591624e494e7e9c4
#
_cell.length_a   1.000
_cell.length_b   1.000
_cell.length_c   1.000
_cell.angle_alpha   90.00
_cell.angle_beta   90.00
_cell.angle_gamma   90.00
#
_symmetry.space_group_name_H-M   'P 1'
#
loop_
_entity.id
_entity.type
_entity.pdbx_description
1 polymer ?
#
loop_
_entity_poly.entity_id
_entity_poly.type
_entity_poly.pdbx_seq_one_letter_code
_entity_poly.pdbx_strand_id
1 'polypeptide(L)'
;MLPHRTIHPCRKIVFSIASHDQGFANSGHGTFDGSYTWFDTEVVPFENLPTSGNSSIPERDAHGVRFGQDHPLLLPSSHKLQANRAAVRGTQHYHIAWHHLDNISADSAEAEEIQHNQGRGRATLDGSQVRNLQIGDTIAVWGRARFGAWSNHVERLSVRVFWAV
;
A
#
# COMPACT_ATOMS: atom_id res chain seq x y z
N MET A 1 27.68 -24.88 -7.25
CA MET A 1 26.87 -23.83 -6.56
C MET A 1 27.44 -22.49 -7.00
N LEU A 2 26.70 -21.71 -7.77
CA LEU A 2 27.17 -20.40 -8.24
C LEU A 2 27.25 -19.45 -7.04
N PRO A 3 28.37 -18.81 -6.76
CA PRO A 3 28.63 -18.10 -5.49
C PRO A 3 27.90 -16.78 -5.29
N HIS A 4 26.94 -16.42 -6.14
CA HIS A 4 26.30 -15.09 -6.14
C HIS A 4 24.77 -15.10 -6.04
N ARG A 5 24.13 -16.25 -5.77
CA ARG A 5 22.67 -16.28 -5.57
C ARG A 5 22.33 -15.92 -4.14
N THR A 6 21.83 -14.72 -3.94
CA THR A 6 21.21 -14.29 -2.66
C THR A 6 19.79 -14.85 -2.55
N ILE A 7 19.36 -15.18 -1.33
CA ILE A 7 17.96 -15.52 -1.04
C ILE A 7 17.05 -14.29 -1.10
N HIS A 8 17.62 -13.09 -1.08
CA HIS A 8 16.94 -11.81 -1.20
C HIS A 8 17.35 -11.08 -2.49
N PRO A 9 16.93 -11.57 -3.65
CA PRO A 9 17.38 -11.04 -4.94
C PRO A 9 16.62 -9.79 -5.39
N CYS A 10 15.53 -9.39 -4.70
CA CYS A 10 14.75 -8.23 -5.07
C CYS A 10 15.57 -6.95 -4.94
N ARG A 11 15.48 -6.08 -5.96
CA ARG A 11 16.22 -4.81 -5.99
C ARG A 11 15.31 -3.59 -6.02
N LYS A 12 14.13 -3.75 -6.60
CA LYS A 12 13.19 -2.64 -6.75
C LYS A 12 11.78 -3.19 -6.94
N ILE A 13 10.80 -2.48 -6.37
CA ILE A 13 9.38 -2.73 -6.62
C ILE A 13 8.77 -1.40 -7.08
N VAL A 14 8.00 -1.44 -8.17
CA VAL A 14 7.32 -0.26 -8.70
C VAL A 14 5.83 -0.51 -8.73
N PHE A 15 5.09 0.39 -8.08
CA PHE A 15 3.64 0.44 -8.09
C PHE A 15 3.17 1.59 -8.98
N SER A 16 2.22 1.32 -9.85
CA SER A 16 1.54 2.33 -10.64
C SER A 16 0.05 2.21 -10.38
N ILE A 17 -0.55 3.28 -9.85
CA ILE A 17 -1.94 3.31 -9.40
C ILE A 17 -2.66 4.44 -10.10
N ALA A 18 -3.82 4.14 -10.70
CA ALA A 18 -4.77 5.12 -11.20
C ALA A 18 -6.03 5.03 -10.33
N SER A 19 -6.29 6.04 -9.53
CA SER A 19 -7.38 6.05 -8.56
C SER A 19 -7.80 7.46 -8.15
N HIS A 20 -8.94 7.55 -7.47
CA HIS A 20 -9.42 8.77 -6.83
C HIS A 20 -10.32 8.42 -5.64
N ASP A 21 -10.58 9.39 -4.77
CA ASP A 21 -11.57 9.29 -3.72
C ASP A 21 -13.00 9.58 -4.22
N GLN A 22 -13.97 9.71 -3.33
CA GLN A 22 -15.36 10.04 -3.67
C GLN A 22 -15.56 11.45 -4.24
N GLY A 23 -14.55 12.32 -4.20
CA GLY A 23 -14.57 13.66 -4.79
C GLY A 23 -15.19 14.75 -3.91
N PHE A 24 -15.35 14.51 -2.62
CA PHE A 24 -15.78 15.52 -1.65
C PHE A 24 -15.17 15.23 -0.26
N ALA A 25 -14.89 16.27 0.50
CA ALA A 25 -14.46 16.22 1.90
C ALA A 25 -14.77 17.55 2.59
N ASN A 26 -14.77 17.56 3.91
CA ASN A 26 -15.00 18.80 4.68
C ASN A 26 -13.77 19.71 4.68
N SER A 27 -12.58 19.15 4.46
CA SER A 27 -11.30 19.86 4.46
C SER A 27 -10.26 19.11 3.64
N GLY A 28 -9.08 19.70 3.49
CA GLY A 28 -7.93 19.04 2.84
C GLY A 28 -8.06 18.83 1.33
N HIS A 29 -8.93 19.57 0.65
CA HIS A 29 -9.19 19.44 -0.79
C HIS A 29 -7.90 19.47 -1.61
N GLY A 30 -7.67 18.44 -2.40
CA GLY A 30 -6.51 18.31 -3.28
C GLY A 30 -5.20 17.96 -2.57
N THR A 31 -5.21 17.82 -1.26
CA THR A 31 -4.06 17.42 -0.45
C THR A 31 -4.20 15.98 0.03
N PHE A 32 -3.18 15.47 0.71
CA PHE A 32 -3.24 14.15 1.36
C PHE A 32 -3.69 14.25 2.82
N ASP A 33 -3.78 15.46 3.37
CA ASP A 33 -4.24 15.70 4.74
C ASP A 33 -5.74 15.43 4.84
N GLY A 34 -6.12 14.65 5.86
CA GLY A 34 -7.53 14.27 6.06
C GLY A 34 -8.07 13.32 4.98
N SER A 35 -7.22 12.71 4.16
CA SER A 35 -7.64 11.66 3.25
C SER A 35 -7.88 10.36 4.01
N TYR A 36 -9.07 9.79 3.82
CA TYR A 36 -9.47 8.53 4.42
C TYR A 36 -9.64 7.42 3.37
N THR A 37 -8.98 7.56 2.24
CA THR A 37 -8.82 6.50 1.24
C THR A 37 -7.34 6.33 0.90
N TRP A 38 -6.87 5.07 0.93
CA TRP A 38 -5.45 4.76 0.75
C TRP A 38 -5.26 3.34 0.23
N PHE A 39 -4.01 2.99 0.02
CA PHE A 39 -3.55 1.64 -0.31
C PHE A 39 -2.56 1.16 0.73
N ASP A 40 -2.76 -0.08 1.19
CA ASP A 40 -1.83 -0.82 2.03
C ASP A 40 -1.17 -1.91 1.22
N THR A 41 0.01 -2.33 1.66
CA THR A 41 0.70 -3.51 1.15
C THR A 41 0.84 -4.58 2.22
N GLU A 42 0.85 -5.82 1.78
CA GLU A 42 1.11 -6.99 2.62
C GLU A 42 2.01 -7.95 1.86
N VAL A 43 3.04 -8.46 2.50
CA VAL A 43 3.86 -9.55 1.98
C VAL A 43 3.40 -10.83 2.64
N VAL A 44 2.91 -11.78 1.84
CA VAL A 44 2.51 -13.10 2.30
C VAL A 44 3.65 -14.07 1.96
N PRO A 45 4.35 -14.63 2.97
CA PRO A 45 5.38 -15.61 2.75
C PRO A 45 4.86 -16.84 1.99
N PHE A 46 5.68 -17.42 1.14
CA PHE A 46 5.32 -18.59 0.32
C PHE A 46 4.78 -19.75 1.16
N GLU A 47 5.35 -20.00 2.32
CA GLU A 47 4.93 -21.04 3.26
C GLU A 47 3.53 -20.83 3.85
N ASN A 48 3.02 -19.59 3.82
CA ASN A 48 1.70 -19.22 4.35
C ASN A 48 0.65 -19.07 3.23
N LEU A 49 0.99 -19.39 1.98
CA LEU A 49 0.02 -19.40 0.90
C LEU A 49 -0.93 -20.58 1.10
N PRO A 50 -2.26 -20.39 1.06
CA PRO A 50 -3.22 -21.47 1.18
C PRO A 50 -2.99 -22.48 0.06
N THR A 51 -2.60 -23.69 0.41
CA THR A 51 -2.55 -24.84 -0.51
C THR A 51 -3.98 -25.11 -0.99
N SER A 52 -4.23 -24.83 -2.24
CA SER A 52 -5.47 -24.94 -3.02
C SER A 52 -6.68 -25.55 -2.29
N GLY A 53 -7.72 -24.77 -2.06
CA GLY A 53 -9.04 -25.28 -1.78
C GLY A 53 -9.91 -24.49 -0.82
N ASN A 54 -9.37 -23.72 0.10
CA ASN A 54 -10.17 -22.84 0.96
C ASN A 54 -9.52 -21.47 1.05
N SER A 55 -9.66 -20.68 0.00
CA SER A 55 -9.48 -19.24 0.07
C SER A 55 -10.62 -18.69 0.94
N SER A 56 -10.46 -18.69 2.23
CA SER A 56 -11.20 -17.78 3.08
C SER A 56 -10.58 -16.39 2.96
N ILE A 57 -10.72 -15.77 1.76
CA ILE A 57 -10.92 -14.32 1.72
C ILE A 57 -12.03 -14.11 2.75
N PRO A 58 -11.89 -13.27 3.79
CA PRO A 58 -13.00 -12.94 4.64
C PRO A 58 -14.11 -12.48 3.70
N GLU A 59 -15.07 -13.36 3.48
CA GLU A 59 -16.23 -13.05 2.69
C GLU A 59 -16.77 -11.79 3.34
N ARG A 60 -16.83 -10.70 2.60
CA ARG A 60 -17.51 -9.50 3.04
C ARG A 60 -18.87 -10.00 3.45
N ASP A 61 -19.08 -10.05 4.76
CA ASP A 61 -20.35 -10.44 5.29
C ASP A 61 -21.38 -9.51 4.62
N ALA A 62 -22.20 -10.07 3.74
CA ALA A 62 -23.23 -9.35 2.99
C ALA A 62 -24.25 -8.64 3.91
N HIS A 63 -24.14 -8.84 5.21
CA HIS A 63 -24.96 -8.29 6.26
C HIS A 63 -24.41 -7.01 6.90
N GLY A 64 -23.41 -6.37 6.29
CA GLY A 64 -23.00 -5.01 6.67
C GLY A 64 -22.52 -4.91 8.11
N VAL A 65 -21.51 -5.69 8.49
CA VAL A 65 -20.81 -5.48 9.76
C VAL A 65 -20.30 -4.03 9.80
N ARG A 66 -20.94 -3.21 10.62
CA ARG A 66 -20.49 -1.86 10.87
C ARG A 66 -19.31 -1.93 11.84
N PHE A 67 -18.12 -1.81 11.29
CA PHE A 67 -16.94 -1.61 12.11
C PHE A 67 -17.01 -0.26 12.81
N GLY A 68 -16.64 -0.22 14.09
CA GLY A 68 -16.42 1.05 14.80
C GLY A 68 -15.29 1.84 14.13
N GLN A 69 -15.26 3.15 14.35
CA GLN A 69 -14.28 4.05 13.71
C GLN A 69 -12.82 3.65 13.99
N ASP A 70 -12.56 3.01 15.12
CA ASP A 70 -11.21 2.59 15.55
C ASP A 70 -10.91 1.11 15.26
N HIS A 71 -11.71 0.46 14.42
CA HIS A 71 -11.49 -0.94 14.09
C HIS A 71 -10.14 -1.11 13.38
N PRO A 72 -9.29 -2.08 13.78
CA PRO A 72 -7.95 -2.24 13.22
C PRO A 72 -7.89 -2.39 11.69
N LEU A 73 -8.92 -3.01 11.07
CA LEU A 73 -9.00 -3.14 9.61
C LEU A 73 -9.31 -1.82 8.90
N LEU A 74 -9.72 -0.78 9.62
CA LEU A 74 -10.03 0.54 9.06
C LEU A 74 -8.90 1.56 9.29
N LEU A 75 -7.90 1.23 10.09
CA LEU A 75 -6.74 2.07 10.31
C LEU A 75 -5.70 1.84 9.21
N PRO A 76 -4.94 2.87 8.83
CA PRO A 76 -3.79 2.68 7.97
C PRO A 76 -2.84 1.65 8.59
N SER A 77 -2.42 0.65 7.83
CA SER A 77 -1.44 -0.32 8.30
C SER A 77 -0.06 0.31 8.41
N SER A 78 0.84 -0.37 9.12
CA SER A 78 2.26 0.00 9.15
C SER A 78 2.91 -0.01 7.75
N HIS A 79 2.28 -0.67 6.79
CA HIS A 79 2.74 -0.77 5.40
C HIS A 79 1.87 0.02 4.42
N LYS A 80 1.36 1.17 4.86
CA LYS A 80 0.66 2.09 3.98
C LYS A 80 1.55 2.47 2.80
N LEU A 81 1.02 2.26 1.60
CA LEU A 81 1.73 2.55 0.35
C LEU A 81 1.50 3.99 -0.10
N GLN A 82 0.22 4.35 -0.28
CA GLN A 82 -0.18 5.62 -0.88
C GLN A 82 -1.58 6.02 -0.43
N ALA A 83 -1.78 7.30 -0.07
CA ALA A 83 -3.10 7.89 0.07
C ALA A 83 -3.60 8.48 -1.26
N ASN A 84 -4.92 8.53 -1.47
CA ASN A 84 -5.48 9.40 -2.49
C ASN A 84 -5.45 10.86 -2.02
N ARG A 85 -5.45 11.80 -2.98
CA ARG A 85 -5.75 13.20 -2.65
C ARG A 85 -7.21 13.33 -2.25
N ALA A 86 -7.48 14.09 -1.20
CA ALA A 86 -8.82 14.30 -0.68
C ALA A 86 -9.66 15.15 -1.64
N ALA A 87 -10.93 14.79 -1.79
CA ALA A 87 -11.94 15.52 -2.57
C ALA A 87 -11.58 15.77 -4.05
N VAL A 88 -10.93 14.80 -4.68
CA VAL A 88 -10.56 14.87 -6.09
C VAL A 88 -11.34 13.83 -6.89
N ARG A 89 -12.25 14.28 -7.76
CA ARG A 89 -13.07 13.40 -8.61
C ARG A 89 -12.34 12.86 -9.83
N GLY A 90 -11.33 13.58 -10.32
CA GLY A 90 -10.53 13.15 -11.47
C GLY A 90 -9.53 12.07 -11.07
N THR A 91 -9.31 11.11 -11.96
CA THR A 91 -8.32 10.06 -11.76
C THR A 91 -6.94 10.67 -11.52
N GLN A 92 -6.33 10.27 -10.41
CA GLN A 92 -4.96 10.61 -10.06
C GLN A 92 -4.04 9.44 -10.40
N HIS A 93 -2.85 9.75 -10.85
CA HIS A 93 -1.83 8.76 -11.18
C HIS A 93 -0.71 8.83 -10.15
N TYR A 94 -0.51 7.73 -9.42
CA TYR A 94 0.56 7.58 -8.44
C TYR A 94 1.59 6.60 -8.98
N HIS A 95 2.86 6.98 -8.89
CA HIS A 95 3.99 6.14 -9.25
C HIS A 95 4.94 6.05 -8.08
N ILE A 96 4.98 4.89 -7.43
CA ILE A 96 5.74 4.65 -6.22
C ILE A 96 6.84 3.63 -6.53
N ALA A 97 8.08 3.99 -6.27
CA ALA A 97 9.20 3.07 -6.35
C ALA A 97 9.78 2.83 -4.96
N TRP A 98 9.96 1.58 -4.61
CA TRP A 98 10.74 1.12 -3.47
C TRP A 98 12.04 0.52 -3.98
N HIS A 99 13.15 0.91 -3.40
CA HIS A 99 14.48 0.44 -3.80
C HIS A 99 15.19 -0.19 -2.61
N HIS A 100 15.97 -1.24 -2.84
CA HIS A 100 16.71 -1.93 -1.79
C HIS A 100 17.75 -1.05 -1.07
N LEU A 101 18.15 0.06 -1.69
CA LEU A 101 19.05 1.06 -1.11
C LEU A 101 18.34 2.20 -0.38
N ASP A 102 17.00 2.22 -0.37
CA ASP A 102 16.25 3.21 0.39
C ASP A 102 16.57 3.05 1.88
N ASN A 103 16.71 4.18 2.59
CA ASN A 103 17.15 4.21 3.97
C ASN A 103 16.55 5.37 4.79
N ILE A 104 15.41 5.91 4.35
CA ILE A 104 14.75 7.00 5.06
C ILE A 104 14.01 6.42 6.26
N SER A 105 14.41 6.86 7.46
CA SER A 105 13.75 6.44 8.71
C SER A 105 12.33 6.99 8.78
N ALA A 106 11.39 6.13 9.23
CA ALA A 106 9.98 6.50 9.40
C ALA A 106 9.76 7.70 10.33
N ASP A 107 10.66 7.91 11.29
CA ASP A 107 10.59 8.99 12.28
C ASP A 107 11.32 10.27 11.85
N SER A 108 11.90 10.28 10.66
CA SER A 108 12.65 11.45 10.15
C SER A 108 11.73 12.55 9.65
N ALA A 109 12.23 13.79 9.69
CA ALA A 109 11.55 14.95 9.09
C ALA A 109 11.35 14.76 7.57
N GLU A 110 12.29 14.11 6.89
CA GLU A 110 12.18 13.78 5.47
C GLU A 110 11.00 12.82 5.20
N ALA A 111 10.80 11.80 6.05
CA ALA A 111 9.66 10.89 5.93
C ALA A 111 8.33 11.64 6.15
N GLU A 112 8.30 12.61 7.07
CA GLU A 112 7.13 13.45 7.30
C GLU A 112 6.79 14.31 6.08
N GLU A 113 7.79 14.93 5.49
CA GLU A 113 7.64 15.73 4.27
C GLU A 113 7.15 14.90 3.09
N ILE A 114 7.70 13.70 2.89
CA ILE A 114 7.25 12.77 1.84
C ILE A 114 5.79 12.35 2.06
N GLN A 115 5.42 12.05 3.29
CA GLN A 115 4.03 11.71 3.62
C GLN A 115 3.09 12.88 3.35
N HIS A 116 3.43 14.08 3.79
CA HIS A 116 2.62 15.28 3.62
C HIS A 116 2.48 15.68 2.13
N ASN A 117 3.57 15.71 1.39
CA ASN A 117 3.59 16.22 0.02
C ASN A 117 3.22 15.19 -1.04
N GLN A 118 3.46 13.90 -0.76
CA GLN A 118 3.27 12.81 -1.72
C GLN A 118 2.22 11.78 -1.29
N GLY A 119 1.77 11.80 -0.04
CA GLY A 119 0.80 10.84 0.49
C GLY A 119 1.36 9.43 0.70
N ARG A 120 2.69 9.25 0.67
CA ARG A 120 3.35 7.96 0.85
C ARG A 120 3.41 7.57 2.32
N GLY A 121 3.37 6.26 2.59
CA GLY A 121 3.52 5.74 3.95
C GLY A 121 4.98 5.81 4.43
N ARG A 122 5.20 6.30 5.65
CA ARG A 122 6.54 6.48 6.23
C ARG A 122 7.30 5.17 6.42
N ALA A 123 6.60 4.13 6.89
CA ALA A 123 7.21 2.83 7.23
C ALA A 123 7.72 2.04 6.00
N THR A 124 7.46 2.52 4.80
CA THR A 124 7.90 1.87 3.55
C THR A 124 9.04 2.61 2.85
N LEU A 125 9.65 3.60 3.52
CA LEU A 125 10.69 4.45 2.95
C LEU A 125 12.12 3.97 3.25
N ASP A 126 12.27 2.95 4.09
CA ASP A 126 13.57 2.46 4.54
C ASP A 126 14.14 1.31 3.68
N GLY A 127 13.42 0.88 2.65
CA GLY A 127 13.83 -0.20 1.75
C GLY A 127 13.72 -1.62 2.34
N SER A 128 13.29 -1.77 3.58
CA SER A 128 13.19 -3.08 4.24
C SER A 128 12.23 -4.04 3.53
N GLN A 129 11.13 -3.53 2.99
CA GLN A 129 10.16 -4.31 2.21
C GLN A 129 10.80 -4.98 0.99
N VAL A 130 11.73 -4.29 0.33
CA VAL A 130 12.45 -4.82 -0.84
C VAL A 130 13.54 -5.80 -0.41
N ARG A 131 14.34 -5.43 0.61
CA ARG A 131 15.44 -6.28 1.08
C ARG A 131 14.99 -7.60 1.67
N ASN A 132 13.80 -7.64 2.29
CA ASN A 132 13.27 -8.83 2.95
C ASN A 132 12.44 -9.72 2.02
N LEU A 133 12.08 -9.27 0.82
CA LEU A 133 11.28 -10.04 -0.13
C LEU A 133 12.06 -11.25 -0.64
N GLN A 134 11.46 -12.43 -0.51
CA GLN A 134 12.03 -13.70 -0.94
C GLN A 134 11.36 -14.23 -2.21
N ILE A 135 12.03 -15.15 -2.87
CA ILE A 135 11.46 -15.85 -4.03
C ILE A 135 10.26 -16.70 -3.56
N GLY A 136 9.13 -16.52 -4.22
CA GLY A 136 7.88 -17.21 -3.90
C GLY A 136 6.93 -16.41 -3.02
N ASP A 137 7.39 -15.33 -2.37
CA ASP A 137 6.51 -14.44 -1.63
C ASP A 137 5.49 -13.76 -2.55
N THR A 138 4.32 -13.47 -2.01
CA THR A 138 3.25 -12.74 -2.69
C THR A 138 3.14 -11.34 -2.12
N ILE A 139 3.06 -10.34 -2.99
CA ILE A 139 2.76 -8.95 -2.61
C ILE A 139 1.28 -8.72 -2.87
N ALA A 140 0.52 -8.47 -1.81
CA ALA A 140 -0.86 -8.04 -1.88
C ALA A 140 -0.94 -6.51 -1.75
N VAL A 141 -1.85 -5.89 -2.50
CA VAL A 141 -2.16 -4.47 -2.39
C VAL A 141 -3.64 -4.32 -2.10
N TRP A 142 -3.97 -3.64 -1.02
CA TRP A 142 -5.32 -3.46 -0.54
C TRP A 142 -5.78 -2.02 -0.71
N GLY A 143 -6.84 -1.78 -1.49
CA GLY A 143 -7.55 -0.50 -1.51
C GLY A 143 -8.42 -0.38 -0.27
N ARG A 144 -8.28 0.72 0.47
CA ARG A 144 -8.95 0.99 1.73
C ARG A 144 -9.79 2.26 1.66
N ALA A 145 -10.89 2.26 2.39
CA ALA A 145 -11.67 3.46 2.70
C ALA A 145 -12.13 3.37 4.16
N ARG A 146 -12.02 4.49 4.89
CA ARG A 146 -12.49 4.64 6.27
C ARG A 146 -13.70 5.56 6.29
N PHE A 147 -14.63 5.29 7.13
CA PHE A 147 -15.90 6.02 7.31
C PHE A 147 -16.94 5.81 6.20
N GLY A 148 -18.20 6.00 6.56
CA GLY A 148 -19.31 6.05 5.61
C GLY A 148 -19.14 7.22 4.61
N ALA A 149 -19.60 7.01 3.40
CA ALA A 149 -19.48 7.95 2.27
C ALA A 149 -18.06 8.17 1.71
N TRP A 150 -17.03 7.57 2.28
CA TRP A 150 -15.70 7.52 1.67
C TRP A 150 -15.58 6.30 0.76
N SER A 151 -15.05 6.51 -0.44
CA SER A 151 -14.87 5.46 -1.45
C SER A 151 -13.51 5.57 -2.10
N ASN A 152 -12.83 4.46 -2.24
CA ASN A 152 -11.59 4.37 -3.01
C ASN A 152 -11.92 3.78 -4.38
N HIS A 153 -11.91 4.62 -5.41
CA HIS A 153 -12.16 4.23 -6.79
C HIS A 153 -10.85 3.89 -7.47
N VAL A 154 -10.66 2.62 -7.80
CA VAL A 154 -9.43 2.11 -8.41
C VAL A 154 -9.72 1.73 -9.86
N GLU A 155 -9.14 2.46 -10.79
CA GLU A 155 -9.25 2.16 -12.23
C GLU A 155 -8.21 1.16 -12.68
N ARG A 156 -6.98 1.32 -12.18
CA ARG A 156 -5.87 0.44 -12.50
C ARG A 156 -4.84 0.41 -11.39
N LEU A 157 -4.28 -0.77 -11.17
CA LEU A 157 -3.14 -0.98 -10.30
C LEU A 157 -2.20 -1.98 -10.95
N SER A 158 -0.92 -1.69 -10.99
CA SER A 158 0.11 -2.62 -11.43
C SER A 158 1.30 -2.62 -10.50
N VAL A 159 1.90 -3.78 -10.33
CA VAL A 159 3.12 -3.99 -9.53
C VAL A 159 4.16 -4.64 -10.42
N ARG A 160 5.35 -4.07 -10.45
CA ARG A 160 6.52 -4.64 -11.15
C ARG A 160 7.64 -4.87 -10.15
N VAL A 161 8.17 -6.09 -10.15
CA VAL A 161 9.27 -6.50 -9.28
C VAL A 161 10.52 -6.72 -10.13
N PHE A 162 11.63 -6.13 -9.72
CA PHE A 162 12.91 -6.21 -10.41
C PHE A 162 13.88 -7.00 -9.54
N TRP A 163 14.43 -8.06 -10.12
CA TRP A 163 15.33 -8.99 -9.47
C TRP A 163 16.77 -8.82 -9.97
N ALA A 164 17.73 -9.11 -9.11
CA ALA A 164 19.10 -9.34 -9.56
C ALA A 164 19.20 -10.73 -10.23
N VAL A 165 19.82 -10.80 -11.37
CA VAL A 165 20.15 -12.04 -12.09
C VAL A 165 21.62 -12.37 -11.94
#